data_f6b1e2ece8f5b0993d8d1e905867ab1c
#
_entry.id   f6b1e2ece8f5b0993d8d1e905867ab1c
#
_cell.length_a   1.000
_cell.length_b   1.000
_cell.length_c   1.000
_cell.angle_alpha   90.00
_cell.angle_beta   90.00
_cell.angle_gamma   90.00
#
_symmetry.space_group_name_H-M   'P 1'
#
loop_
_entity.id
_entity.type
_entity.pdbx_description
1 polymer ?
#
loop_
_entity_poly.entity_id
_entity_poly.type
_entity_poly.pdbx_seq_one_letter_code
_entity_poly.pdbx_strand_id
1 'polypeptide(L)'
;ASTGKCGRELFTLADRPQHLYQVGSMGCAAPMGLGVALNTNRPIIVLDGDGAALMKLGTFATIGAMGPNNLVHVILDNGVHDSTGGQPTVSPSVDFAGVALSCGYAGAALADNPDGFEKAFVAALAKPGPHLIHVRIRPGSLKSLGRPTLSPRDVADRFKEFLADPISTVG
;
A
#
# COMPACT_ATOMS: atom_id res chain seq x y z
N ALA A 1 2.24 -0.94 -5.26
CA ALA A 1 2.60 -1.94 -4.25
C ALA A 1 4.11 -1.87 -3.96
N SER A 2 4.48 -2.10 -2.71
CA SER A 2 5.89 -2.09 -2.29
C SER A 2 6.68 -3.28 -2.84
N THR A 3 8.01 -3.14 -2.82
CA THR A 3 8.93 -4.21 -3.23
C THR A 3 8.78 -5.46 -2.36
N GLY A 4 9.18 -6.61 -2.88
CA GLY A 4 9.12 -7.89 -2.17
C GLY A 4 7.91 -8.73 -2.55
N LYS A 5 7.39 -9.52 -1.61
CA LYS A 5 6.30 -10.47 -1.88
C LYS A 5 4.98 -9.78 -2.17
N CYS A 6 4.66 -8.68 -1.49
CA CYS A 6 3.42 -7.93 -1.67
C CYS A 6 3.18 -7.55 -3.16
N GLY A 7 4.13 -6.88 -3.81
CA GLY A 7 4.02 -6.52 -5.23
C GLY A 7 3.96 -7.74 -6.16
N ARG A 8 4.71 -8.80 -5.82
CA ARG A 8 4.72 -10.04 -6.61
C ARG A 8 3.42 -10.84 -6.49
N GLU A 9 2.79 -10.87 -5.33
CA GLU A 9 1.48 -11.49 -5.14
C GLU A 9 0.39 -10.73 -5.88
N LEU A 10 0.37 -9.41 -5.78
CA LEU A 10 -0.54 -8.58 -6.55
C LEU A 10 -0.41 -8.83 -8.06
N PHE A 11 0.84 -8.90 -8.58
CA PHE A 11 1.10 -9.25 -9.98
C PHE A 11 0.59 -10.64 -10.33
N THR A 12 0.84 -11.63 -9.47
CA THR A 12 0.45 -13.03 -9.72
C THR A 12 -1.06 -13.20 -9.74
N LEU A 13 -1.77 -12.50 -8.86
CA LEU A 13 -3.22 -12.61 -8.75
C LEU A 13 -3.95 -11.87 -9.88
N ALA A 14 -3.51 -10.66 -10.21
CA ALA A 14 -4.18 -9.86 -11.24
C ALA A 14 -3.30 -8.69 -11.67
N ASP A 15 -2.48 -8.85 -12.70
CA ASP A 15 -1.76 -7.70 -13.28
C ASP A 15 -2.73 -6.80 -14.07
N ARG A 16 -2.60 -5.49 -13.86
CA ARG A 16 -3.47 -4.47 -14.50
C ARG A 16 -2.69 -3.18 -14.78
N PRO A 17 -3.11 -2.36 -15.75
CA PRO A 17 -2.51 -1.04 -16.01
C PRO A 17 -2.48 -0.12 -14.80
N GLN A 18 -3.47 -0.24 -13.88
CA GLN A 18 -3.56 0.52 -12.64
C GLN A 18 -2.49 0.16 -11.62
N HIS A 19 -1.74 -0.90 -11.81
CA HIS A 19 -0.78 -1.37 -10.82
C HIS A 19 0.62 -0.86 -11.11
N LEU A 20 1.19 -0.16 -10.14
CA LEU A 20 2.60 0.20 -10.09
C LEU A 20 3.32 -0.72 -9.11
N TYR A 21 4.32 -1.44 -9.60
CA TYR A 21 5.15 -2.33 -8.78
C TYR A 21 6.49 -1.67 -8.50
N GLN A 22 6.74 -1.36 -7.24
CA GLN A 22 8.02 -0.80 -6.85
C GLN A 22 9.12 -1.86 -6.90
N VAL A 23 10.26 -1.50 -7.48
CA VAL A 23 11.45 -2.35 -7.54
C VAL A 23 12.57 -1.69 -6.74
N GLY A 24 13.04 -2.35 -5.70
CA GLY A 24 14.00 -1.76 -4.76
C GLY A 24 13.38 -0.68 -3.88
N SER A 25 14.21 0.18 -3.31
CA SER A 25 13.80 1.35 -2.50
C SER A 25 12.71 1.02 -1.46
N MET A 26 12.91 -0.01 -0.67
CA MET A 26 11.96 -0.47 0.36
C MET A 26 11.47 0.69 1.22
N GLY A 27 10.17 0.76 1.44
CA GLY A 27 9.51 1.85 2.17
C GLY A 27 9.12 3.08 1.34
N CYS A 28 9.45 3.12 0.04
CA CYS A 28 9.10 4.26 -0.81
C CYS A 28 7.76 4.12 -1.55
N ALA A 29 6.99 3.05 -1.36
CA ALA A 29 5.67 2.92 -1.97
C ALA A 29 4.69 3.97 -1.44
N ALA A 30 4.69 4.22 -0.13
CA ALA A 30 3.81 5.20 0.48
C ALA A 30 4.10 6.65 0.03
N PRO A 31 5.34 7.17 0.03
CA PRO A 31 5.61 8.50 -0.49
C PRO A 31 5.36 8.62 -2.00
N MET A 32 5.57 7.56 -2.79
CA MET A 32 5.18 7.55 -4.21
C MET A 32 3.66 7.62 -4.36
N GLY A 33 2.91 6.82 -3.59
CA GLY A 33 1.45 6.86 -3.55
C GLY A 33 0.91 8.24 -3.15
N LEU A 34 1.54 8.92 -2.20
CA LEU A 34 1.22 10.29 -1.84
C LEU A 34 1.39 11.23 -3.04
N GLY A 35 2.53 11.16 -3.75
CA GLY A 35 2.76 11.99 -4.93
C GLY A 35 1.70 11.78 -6.02
N VAL A 36 1.27 10.54 -6.23
CA VAL A 36 0.18 10.23 -7.16
C VAL A 36 -1.15 10.79 -6.65
N ALA A 37 -1.49 10.57 -5.37
CA ALA A 37 -2.75 11.01 -4.78
C ALA A 37 -2.96 12.53 -4.86
N LEU A 38 -1.89 13.30 -4.74
CA LEU A 38 -1.92 14.76 -4.86
C LEU A 38 -2.13 15.26 -6.30
N ASN A 39 -2.00 14.38 -7.30
CA ASN A 39 -2.09 14.74 -8.72
C ASN A 39 -3.24 14.03 -9.46
N THR A 40 -4.15 13.36 -8.76
CA THR A 40 -5.33 12.72 -9.34
C THR A 40 -6.49 12.69 -8.34
N ASN A 41 -7.72 12.64 -8.86
CA ASN A 41 -8.91 12.39 -8.03
C ASN A 41 -9.26 10.89 -7.91
N ARG A 42 -8.49 10.00 -8.55
CA ARG A 42 -8.71 8.56 -8.44
C ARG A 42 -8.34 8.07 -7.03
N PRO A 43 -9.04 7.08 -6.49
CA PRO A 43 -8.61 6.42 -5.26
C PRO A 43 -7.21 5.80 -5.44
N ILE A 44 -6.31 6.11 -4.54
CA ILE A 44 -4.94 5.58 -4.52
C ILE A 44 -4.79 4.63 -3.35
N ILE A 45 -4.49 3.37 -3.67
CA ILE A 45 -4.27 2.32 -2.69
C ILE A 45 -2.77 2.01 -2.64
N VAL A 46 -2.15 2.24 -1.52
CA VAL A 46 -0.77 1.81 -1.27
C VAL A 46 -0.81 0.48 -0.54
N LEU A 47 -0.21 -0.55 -1.13
CA LEU A 47 0.03 -1.83 -0.45
C LEU A 47 1.49 -1.85 0.01
N ASP A 48 1.69 -1.86 1.31
CA ASP A 48 3.02 -1.85 1.95
C ASP A 48 3.18 -3.05 2.89
N GLY A 49 4.41 -3.47 3.14
CA GLY A 49 4.71 -4.43 4.19
C GLY A 49 5.10 -3.71 5.48
N ASP A 50 4.99 -4.40 6.62
CA ASP A 50 5.39 -3.88 7.93
C ASP A 50 6.86 -3.42 7.95
N GLY A 51 7.78 -4.23 7.43
CA GLY A 51 9.19 -3.86 7.33
C GLY A 51 9.44 -2.64 6.43
N ALA A 52 8.68 -2.48 5.35
CA ALA A 52 8.78 -1.33 4.47
C ALA A 52 8.23 -0.06 5.14
N ALA A 53 7.09 -0.15 5.81
CA ALA A 53 6.50 0.94 6.58
C ALA A 53 7.43 1.41 7.71
N LEU A 54 8.06 0.47 8.42
CA LEU A 54 9.04 0.76 9.49
C LEU A 54 10.28 1.50 8.95
N MET A 55 10.79 1.13 7.78
CA MET A 55 11.96 1.78 7.17
C MET A 55 11.72 3.25 6.84
N LYS A 56 10.49 3.64 6.60
CA LYS A 56 10.09 5.01 6.22
C LYS A 56 8.93 5.53 7.07
N LEU A 57 8.93 5.21 8.35
CA LEU A 57 7.85 5.58 9.28
C LEU A 57 7.57 7.09 9.29
N GLY A 58 8.59 7.93 9.08
CA GLY A 58 8.42 9.38 8.92
C GLY A 58 7.51 9.81 7.76
N THR A 59 7.28 8.94 6.78
CA THR A 59 6.33 9.20 5.69
C THR A 59 4.90 9.37 6.19
N PHE A 60 4.55 8.74 7.32
CA PHE A 60 3.22 8.91 7.94
C PHE A 60 2.97 10.39 8.29
N ALA A 61 3.96 11.07 8.87
CA ALA A 61 3.84 12.49 9.17
C ALA A 61 3.65 13.33 7.89
N THR A 62 4.37 13.00 6.82
CA THR A 62 4.23 13.70 5.54
C THR A 62 2.85 13.48 4.93
N ILE A 63 2.34 12.25 4.92
CA ILE A 63 1.00 11.92 4.39
C ILE A 63 -0.08 12.63 5.21
N GLY A 64 0.01 12.58 6.55
CA GLY A 64 -0.95 13.25 7.41
C GLY A 64 -0.95 14.77 7.23
N ALA A 65 0.24 15.39 7.14
CA ALA A 65 0.36 16.82 6.90
C ALA A 65 -0.19 17.28 5.55
N MET A 66 0.00 16.47 4.49
CA MET A 66 -0.52 16.77 3.15
C MET A 66 -2.01 16.47 3.00
N GLY A 67 -2.57 15.57 3.80
CA GLY A 67 -3.98 15.27 3.91
C GLY A 67 -4.67 14.83 2.61
N PRO A 68 -4.11 13.93 1.77
CA PRO A 68 -4.76 13.52 0.53
C PRO A 68 -6.08 12.77 0.83
N ASN A 69 -7.21 13.30 0.35
CA ASN A 69 -8.53 12.76 0.66
C ASN A 69 -8.85 11.43 -0.06
N ASN A 70 -8.03 11.03 -1.02
CA ASN A 70 -8.21 9.85 -1.88
C ASN A 70 -7.18 8.73 -1.62
N LEU A 71 -6.42 8.76 -0.52
CA LEU A 71 -5.38 7.78 -0.25
C LEU A 71 -5.77 6.80 0.85
N VAL A 72 -5.63 5.51 0.55
CA VAL A 72 -5.73 4.41 1.52
C VAL A 72 -4.38 3.70 1.60
N HIS A 73 -3.75 3.73 2.77
CA HIS A 73 -2.48 3.07 3.05
C HIS A 73 -2.74 1.74 3.78
N VAL A 74 -2.51 0.63 3.11
CA VAL A 74 -2.68 -0.72 3.66
C VAL A 74 -1.32 -1.28 4.05
N ILE A 75 -1.15 -1.67 5.30
CA ILE A 75 0.04 -2.37 5.80
C ILE A 75 -0.29 -3.84 5.96
N LEU A 76 0.36 -4.70 5.17
CA LEU A 76 0.29 -6.15 5.28
C LEU A 76 1.41 -6.61 6.23
N ASP A 77 1.06 -6.83 7.48
CA ASP A 77 1.99 -7.14 8.57
C ASP A 77 2.06 -8.63 8.83
N ASN A 78 3.17 -9.26 8.42
CA ASN A 78 3.49 -10.64 8.73
C ASN A 78 4.58 -10.79 9.80
N GLY A 79 5.11 -9.70 10.35
CA GLY A 79 6.12 -9.66 11.40
C GLY A 79 7.53 -10.08 10.96
N VAL A 80 7.76 -10.28 9.64
CA VAL A 80 9.06 -10.77 9.13
C VAL A 80 9.47 -10.14 7.80
N HIS A 81 10.77 -10.06 7.56
CA HIS A 81 11.35 -9.72 6.24
C HIS A 81 11.33 -10.96 5.33
N ASP A 82 10.15 -11.39 4.91
CA ASP A 82 9.89 -12.68 4.27
C ASP A 82 10.57 -12.84 2.88
N SER A 83 10.91 -11.75 2.21
CA SER A 83 11.58 -11.78 0.90
C SER A 83 13.11 -11.91 0.98
N THR A 84 13.71 -11.76 2.16
CA THR A 84 15.17 -11.71 2.36
C THR A 84 15.72 -12.71 3.40
N GLY A 85 14.88 -13.57 3.94
CA GLY A 85 15.34 -14.62 4.86
C GLY A 85 14.49 -14.81 6.12
N GLY A 86 13.34 -14.11 6.22
CA GLY A 86 12.40 -14.32 7.31
C GLY A 86 12.85 -13.75 8.66
N GLN A 87 13.77 -12.80 8.66
CA GLN A 87 14.18 -12.13 9.90
C GLN A 87 12.99 -11.39 10.51
N PRO A 88 12.80 -11.44 11.85
CA PRO A 88 11.70 -10.73 12.49
C PRO A 88 11.83 -9.22 12.31
N THR A 89 10.69 -8.56 12.14
CA THR A 89 10.59 -7.11 12.24
C THR A 89 10.26 -6.69 13.67
N VAL A 90 10.25 -5.39 13.93
CA VAL A 90 9.78 -4.85 15.22
C VAL A 90 8.30 -4.48 15.20
N SER A 91 7.56 -4.87 14.16
CA SER A 91 6.13 -4.54 14.02
C SER A 91 5.26 -4.96 15.22
N PRO A 92 5.54 -6.07 15.94
CA PRO A 92 4.75 -6.43 17.11
C PRO A 92 4.75 -5.38 18.25
N SER A 93 5.76 -4.50 18.29
CA SER A 93 5.86 -3.40 19.27
C SER A 93 5.39 -2.05 18.75
N VAL A 94 4.84 -1.99 17.53
CA VAL A 94 4.41 -0.74 16.89
C VAL A 94 2.90 -0.72 16.66
N ASP A 95 2.22 0.26 17.23
CA ASP A 95 0.83 0.57 16.90
C ASP A 95 0.78 1.48 15.67
N PHE A 96 0.80 0.89 14.47
CA PHE A 96 0.71 1.64 13.21
C PHE A 96 -0.56 2.49 13.10
N ALA A 97 -1.68 2.02 13.64
CA ALA A 97 -2.93 2.77 13.65
C ALA A 97 -2.83 4.03 14.51
N GLY A 98 -2.29 3.89 15.72
CA GLY A 98 -2.02 5.02 16.62
C GLY A 98 -1.01 6.01 16.04
N VAL A 99 0.06 5.52 15.40
CA VAL A 99 1.04 6.37 14.71
C VAL A 99 0.38 7.16 13.58
N ALA A 100 -0.43 6.52 12.74
CA ALA A 100 -1.11 7.20 11.64
C ALA A 100 -2.05 8.31 12.14
N LEU A 101 -2.89 8.01 13.13
CA LEU A 101 -3.79 9.00 13.75
C LEU A 101 -3.02 10.16 14.34
N SER A 102 -1.93 9.89 15.07
CA SER A 102 -1.07 10.92 15.66
C SER A 102 -0.37 11.78 14.60
N CYS A 103 -0.17 11.24 13.40
CA CYS A 103 0.39 11.96 12.26
C CYS A 103 -0.64 12.73 11.44
N GLY A 104 -1.94 12.65 11.76
CA GLY A 104 -2.99 13.39 11.05
C GLY A 104 -3.74 12.62 9.97
N TYR A 105 -3.69 11.28 9.97
CA TYR A 105 -4.60 10.50 9.13
C TYR A 105 -6.03 10.70 9.60
N ALA A 106 -6.96 10.76 8.63
CA ALA A 106 -8.40 10.95 8.92
C ALA A 106 -9.03 9.74 9.61
N GLY A 107 -8.42 8.56 9.46
CA GLY A 107 -8.85 7.35 10.15
C GLY A 107 -7.85 6.22 10.01
N ALA A 108 -7.93 5.29 10.97
CA ALA A 108 -7.13 4.07 10.95
C ALA A 108 -7.94 2.88 11.46
N ALA A 109 -7.65 1.69 10.95
CA ALA A 109 -8.27 0.44 11.35
C ALA A 109 -7.24 -0.68 11.47
N LEU A 110 -7.51 -1.64 12.36
CA LEU A 110 -6.79 -2.89 12.49
C LEU A 110 -7.69 -4.03 12.01
N ALA A 111 -7.15 -4.93 11.19
CA ALA A 111 -7.83 -6.15 10.76
C ALA A 111 -6.88 -7.35 10.91
N ASP A 112 -7.43 -8.52 11.21
CA ASP A 112 -6.71 -9.79 11.37
C ASP A 112 -7.38 -10.95 10.61
N ASN A 113 -8.44 -10.62 9.86
CA ASN A 113 -9.20 -11.58 9.05
C ASN A 113 -9.78 -10.87 7.79
N PRO A 114 -10.17 -11.64 6.75
CA PRO A 114 -10.69 -11.08 5.50
C PRO A 114 -11.91 -10.19 5.66
N ASP A 115 -12.88 -10.58 6.47
CA ASP A 115 -14.13 -9.83 6.67
C ASP A 115 -13.86 -8.47 7.34
N GLY A 116 -12.96 -8.45 8.33
CA GLY A 116 -12.52 -7.23 9.00
C GLY A 116 -11.79 -6.28 8.03
N PHE A 117 -10.93 -6.84 7.18
CA PHE A 117 -10.27 -6.07 6.14
C PHE A 117 -11.26 -5.47 5.13
N GLU A 118 -12.19 -6.28 4.61
CA GLU A 118 -13.18 -5.82 3.65
C GLU A 118 -14.02 -4.66 4.21
N LYS A 119 -14.53 -4.81 5.44
CA LYS A 119 -15.30 -3.76 6.12
C LYS A 119 -14.48 -2.48 6.29
N ALA A 120 -13.22 -2.58 6.73
CA ALA A 120 -12.34 -1.44 6.90
C ALA A 120 -12.04 -0.77 5.56
N PHE A 121 -11.80 -1.55 4.50
CA PHE A 121 -11.47 -1.06 3.17
C PHE A 121 -12.65 -0.31 2.52
N VAL A 122 -13.85 -0.89 2.58
CA VAL A 122 -15.07 -0.24 2.08
C VAL A 122 -15.34 1.06 2.86
N ALA A 123 -15.20 1.04 4.19
CA ALA A 123 -15.38 2.24 5.01
C ALA A 123 -14.34 3.34 4.70
N ALA A 124 -13.09 2.97 4.40
CA ALA A 124 -12.04 3.90 4.03
C ALA A 124 -12.30 4.54 2.65
N LEU A 125 -12.79 3.76 1.67
CA LEU A 125 -13.14 4.29 0.36
C LEU A 125 -14.37 5.21 0.36
N ALA A 126 -15.25 5.06 1.34
CA ALA A 126 -16.49 5.85 1.46
C ALA A 126 -16.29 7.22 2.11
N LYS A 127 -15.11 7.53 2.63
CA LYS A 127 -14.83 8.74 3.41
C LYS A 127 -13.57 9.44 2.89
N PRO A 128 -13.48 10.78 2.99
CA PRO A 128 -12.24 11.48 2.73
C PRO A 128 -11.09 10.98 3.60
N GLY A 129 -9.94 10.69 2.98
CA GLY A 129 -8.73 10.20 3.62
C GLY A 129 -7.80 11.31 4.15
N PRO A 130 -6.52 10.98 4.41
CA PRO A 130 -5.93 9.65 4.22
C PRO A 130 -6.38 8.64 5.29
N HIS A 131 -6.53 7.37 4.90
CA HIS A 131 -6.85 6.28 5.82
C HIS A 131 -5.72 5.26 5.88
N LEU A 132 -5.49 4.68 7.06
CA LEU A 132 -4.60 3.54 7.22
C LEU A 132 -5.41 2.28 7.57
N ILE A 133 -5.02 1.16 6.97
CA ILE A 133 -5.53 -0.16 7.37
C ILE A 133 -4.32 -1.05 7.69
N HIS A 134 -4.14 -1.38 8.96
CA HIS A 134 -3.14 -2.33 9.42
C HIS A 134 -3.75 -3.73 9.40
N VAL A 135 -3.20 -4.62 8.58
CA VAL A 135 -3.72 -5.99 8.41
C VAL A 135 -2.66 -6.98 8.90
N ARG A 136 -2.99 -7.71 9.95
CA ARG A 136 -2.14 -8.81 10.41
C ARG A 136 -2.36 -10.04 9.53
N ILE A 137 -1.29 -10.52 8.93
CA ILE A 137 -1.29 -11.68 8.05
C ILE A 137 -0.28 -12.73 8.52
N ARG A 138 -0.37 -13.93 7.99
CA ARG A 138 0.62 -15.00 8.28
C ARG A 138 1.86 -14.82 7.41
N PRO A 139 3.06 -15.16 7.90
CA PRO A 139 4.25 -15.31 7.08
C PRO A 139 4.03 -16.34 5.96
N GLY A 140 4.70 -16.14 4.84
CA GLY A 140 4.61 -17.03 3.69
C GLY A 140 4.17 -16.31 2.42
N SER A 141 3.99 -17.06 1.35
CA SER A 141 3.54 -16.54 0.05
C SER A 141 3.00 -17.66 -0.82
N LEU A 142 2.38 -17.32 -1.94
CA LEU A 142 1.93 -18.29 -2.94
C LEU A 142 3.11 -19.17 -3.40
N LYS A 143 2.86 -20.47 -3.60
CA LYS A 143 3.89 -21.44 -4.04
C LYS A 143 4.52 -21.04 -5.39
N SER A 144 3.70 -20.55 -6.32
CA SER A 144 4.13 -20.08 -7.65
C SER A 144 4.03 -18.57 -7.71
N LEU A 145 5.03 -17.90 -7.12
CA LEU A 145 5.07 -16.45 -7.06
C LEU A 145 5.74 -15.87 -8.30
N GLY A 146 4.96 -15.23 -9.17
CA GLY A 146 5.43 -14.54 -10.37
C GLY A 146 6.30 -13.31 -10.06
N ARG A 147 6.79 -12.69 -11.12
CA ARG A 147 7.44 -11.38 -11.08
C ARG A 147 6.91 -10.54 -12.23
N PRO A 148 6.73 -9.23 -12.07
CA PRO A 148 6.44 -8.35 -13.19
C PRO A 148 7.41 -8.60 -14.34
N THR A 149 6.87 -8.84 -15.54
CA THR A 149 7.64 -9.16 -16.74
C THR A 149 8.07 -7.89 -17.49
N LEU A 150 7.36 -6.79 -17.27
CA LEU A 150 7.72 -5.47 -17.79
C LEU A 150 8.89 -4.88 -17.00
N SER A 151 9.72 -4.09 -17.67
CA SER A 151 10.73 -3.30 -16.97
C SER A 151 10.08 -2.29 -16.01
N PRO A 152 10.80 -1.83 -14.97
CA PRO A 152 10.27 -0.79 -14.08
C PRO A 152 9.85 0.49 -14.82
N ARG A 153 10.54 0.83 -15.90
CA ARG A 153 10.20 1.96 -16.77
C ARG A 153 8.88 1.73 -17.49
N ASP A 154 8.72 0.56 -18.12
CA ASP A 154 7.50 0.25 -18.86
C ASP A 154 6.28 0.16 -17.96
N VAL A 155 6.44 -0.36 -16.72
CA VAL A 155 5.40 -0.34 -15.69
C VAL A 155 5.02 1.09 -15.33
N ALA A 156 6.00 1.97 -15.17
CA ALA A 156 5.74 3.37 -14.84
C ALA A 156 5.06 4.11 -15.99
N ASP A 157 5.48 3.85 -17.23
CA ASP A 157 4.87 4.47 -18.42
C ASP A 157 3.43 3.97 -18.62
N ARG A 158 3.18 2.66 -18.51
CA ARG A 158 1.83 2.06 -18.50
C ARG A 158 0.92 2.69 -17.43
N PHE A 159 1.46 2.90 -16.23
CA PHE A 159 0.72 3.50 -15.13
C PHE A 159 0.40 4.98 -15.38
N LYS A 160 1.33 5.75 -15.96
CA LYS A 160 1.10 7.14 -16.36
C LYS A 160 0.02 7.25 -17.44
N GLU A 161 0.06 6.39 -18.45
CA GLU A 161 -0.97 6.31 -19.49
C GLU A 161 -2.34 6.07 -18.86
N PHE A 162 -2.45 5.08 -17.95
CA PHE A 162 -3.69 4.82 -17.22
C PHE A 162 -4.18 6.05 -16.42
N LEU A 163 -3.28 6.79 -15.78
CA LEU A 163 -3.65 7.99 -15.02
C LEU A 163 -4.09 9.16 -15.92
N ALA A 164 -3.56 9.24 -17.14
CA ALA A 164 -3.91 10.26 -18.12
C ALA A 164 -5.29 10.03 -18.76
N ASP A 165 -5.77 8.78 -18.79
CA ASP A 165 -7.10 8.48 -19.34
C ASP A 165 -8.19 9.17 -18.48
N PRO A 166 -9.16 9.86 -19.10
CA PRO A 166 -10.27 10.43 -18.35
C PRO A 166 -11.01 9.31 -17.60
N ILE A 167 -11.43 9.59 -16.36
CA ILE A 167 -12.25 8.67 -15.58
C ILE A 167 -13.52 8.43 -16.39
N SER A 168 -13.65 7.25 -16.99
CA SER A 168 -14.92 6.81 -17.57
C SER A 168 -15.92 6.76 -16.41
N THR A 169 -16.83 7.71 -16.36
CA THR A 169 -18.01 7.62 -15.51
C THR A 169 -18.81 6.43 -16.04
N VAL A 170 -18.56 5.26 -15.46
CA VAL A 170 -19.47 4.12 -15.64
C VAL A 170 -20.74 4.52 -14.90
N GLY A 171 -21.77 4.84 -15.72
CA GLY A 171 -23.11 5.14 -15.25
C GLY A 171 -23.78 3.91 -14.64
#